data_a0952188da14c7ae178a4e728e5b1da9
#
_entry.id   a0952188da14c7ae178a4e728e5b1da9
#
_cell.length_a   1.000
_cell.length_b   1.000
_cell.length_c   1.000
_cell.angle_alpha   90.00
_cell.angle_beta   90.00
_cell.angle_gamma   90.00
#
_symmetry.space_group_name_H-M   'P 1'
#
loop_
_entity.id
_entity.type
_entity.pdbx_description
1 polymer ?
#
loop_
_entity_poly.entity_id
_entity_poly.type
_entity_poly.pdbx_seq_one_letter_code
_entity_poly.pdbx_strand_id
1 'polypeptide(L)'
;MRRWLYIVLIWLPLAVHAEQGQVYFHPDTTESDTKYKYYFDLTKKPDALKAVWLGAIFPGAGQMYNRSFWKLPIVYGAFLGCGYAVSAMHGRYASYKKAYLDLYYDNAAGTVSEDASKSYIAVLPEGYTLERVGGADRWMSILNSRQSAFRRSRDYAILGTVIVYALSLIDAYVDAQLFDYDISPDLTMKIEPQIYFDQYQQQCAEMKFAIRF
;
A
#
# COMPACT_ATOMS: atom_id res chain seq x y z
N MET A 1 -11.18 9.52 17.49
CA MET A 1 -10.35 9.16 16.33
C MET A 1 -8.84 8.99 16.62
N ARG A 2 -8.34 9.29 17.82
CA ARG A 2 -6.88 9.19 18.17
C ARG A 2 -6.42 7.79 18.65
N ARG A 3 -7.31 6.84 18.89
CA ARG A 3 -6.95 5.51 19.47
C ARG A 3 -6.52 4.46 18.43
N TRP A 4 -6.80 4.67 17.15
CA TRP A 4 -6.43 3.73 16.07
C TRP A 4 -5.00 3.94 15.54
N LEU A 5 -4.42 5.13 15.73
CA LEU A 5 -3.04 5.43 15.32
C LEU A 5 -1.98 4.63 16.11
N TYR A 6 -2.28 4.22 17.35
CA TYR A 6 -1.36 3.45 18.18
C TYR A 6 -1.28 1.97 17.79
N ILE A 7 -2.32 1.42 17.15
CA ILE A 7 -2.31 0.01 16.71
C ILE A 7 -1.41 -0.18 15.49
N VAL A 8 -1.35 0.79 14.59
CA VAL A 8 -0.46 0.75 13.41
C VAL A 8 1.01 0.93 13.83
N LEU A 9 1.29 1.72 14.87
CA LEU A 9 2.66 1.94 15.38
C LEU A 9 3.24 0.75 16.16
N ILE A 10 2.40 -0.12 16.73
CA ILE A 10 2.84 -1.30 17.49
C ILE A 10 3.30 -2.44 16.55
N TRP A 11 2.84 -2.46 15.30
CA TRP A 11 3.23 -3.48 14.32
C TRP A 11 4.48 -3.12 13.50
N LEU A 12 4.96 -1.87 13.57
CA LEU A 12 6.15 -1.43 12.82
C LEU A 12 7.50 -1.95 13.35
N PRO A 13 7.73 -2.19 14.66
CA PRO A 13 9.03 -2.65 15.14
C PRO A 13 9.28 -4.16 14.99
N LEU A 14 8.28 -4.97 14.63
CA LEU A 14 8.45 -6.42 14.47
C LEU A 14 9.08 -6.84 13.13
N ALA A 15 9.20 -5.91 12.17
CA ALA A 15 9.76 -6.18 10.85
C ALA A 15 11.27 -5.88 10.71
N VAL A 16 11.94 -5.37 11.76
CA VAL A 16 13.35 -4.92 11.67
C VAL A 16 14.34 -5.88 12.33
N HIS A 17 13.90 -6.97 12.94
CA HIS A 17 14.81 -8.05 13.33
C HIS A 17 14.93 -9.07 12.19
N ALA A 18 15.49 -8.64 11.06
CA ALA A 18 16.14 -9.55 10.14
C ALA A 18 17.47 -9.96 10.78
N GLU A 19 17.41 -11.00 11.57
CA GLU A 19 18.59 -11.67 12.12
C GLU A 19 19.52 -12.05 10.97
N GLN A 20 20.73 -11.54 10.99
CA GLN A 20 21.80 -11.92 10.06
C GLN A 20 22.07 -13.41 10.28
N GLY A 21 21.42 -14.26 9.47
CA GLY A 21 21.66 -15.68 9.44
C GLY A 21 23.11 -15.94 9.04
N GLN A 22 23.94 -16.26 10.00
CA GLN A 22 25.28 -16.79 9.74
C GLN A 22 25.15 -18.13 9.04
N VAL A 23 25.67 -18.19 7.82
CA VAL A 23 25.76 -19.42 7.06
C VAL A 23 26.86 -20.28 7.69
N TYR A 24 26.48 -21.22 8.55
CA TYR A 24 27.40 -22.27 9.01
C TYR A 24 27.47 -23.36 7.94
N PHE A 25 28.62 -23.47 7.31
CA PHE A 25 28.99 -24.59 6.46
C PHE A 25 29.29 -25.78 7.39
N HIS A 26 28.42 -26.79 7.40
CA HIS A 26 28.74 -28.08 8.01
C HIS A 26 29.02 -29.09 6.91
N PRO A 27 30.23 -29.70 6.87
CA PRO A 27 30.48 -30.84 6.01
C PRO A 27 29.87 -32.12 6.61
N ASP A 28 29.27 -32.89 5.75
CA ASP A 28 28.85 -34.27 5.85
C ASP A 28 28.83 -34.98 7.21
N THR A 29 27.62 -35.41 7.62
CA THR A 29 27.42 -36.66 8.33
C THR A 29 26.12 -37.32 7.92
N THR A 30 26.30 -38.51 7.30
CA THR A 30 25.44 -39.72 7.24
C THR A 30 24.00 -39.64 7.73
N GLU A 31 23.15 -39.99 6.77
CA GLU A 31 21.91 -40.77 6.83
C GLU A 31 21.42 -41.20 8.22
N SER A 32 20.43 -40.57 8.76
CA SER A 32 19.22 -41.02 9.45
C SER A 32 18.65 -39.88 10.31
N ASP A 33 17.71 -39.15 9.78
CA ASP A 33 16.57 -38.62 10.54
C ASP A 33 15.59 -37.88 9.63
N THR A 34 14.67 -38.63 9.07
CA THR A 34 13.48 -38.14 8.35
C THR A 34 12.45 -37.64 9.36
N LYS A 35 12.76 -36.58 10.10
CA LYS A 35 11.75 -35.82 10.84
C LYS A 35 12.14 -34.37 10.96
N TYR A 36 11.29 -33.48 10.39
CA TYR A 36 11.35 -32.01 10.51
C TYR A 36 12.42 -31.29 9.70
N LYS A 37 12.57 -31.63 8.42
CA LYS A 37 13.31 -30.77 7.49
C LYS A 37 12.35 -29.81 6.78
N TYR A 38 11.71 -28.91 7.53
CA TYR A 38 11.19 -27.68 6.96
C TYR A 38 12.36 -26.69 6.81
N TYR A 39 13.38 -27.11 6.05
CA TYR A 39 14.30 -26.12 5.53
C TYR A 39 13.53 -25.30 4.51
N PHE A 40 13.42 -24.02 4.77
CA PHE A 40 13.03 -23.04 3.80
C PHE A 40 14.11 -23.05 2.71
N ASP A 41 13.92 -23.94 1.74
CA ASP A 41 14.91 -24.16 0.67
C ASP A 41 14.92 -22.91 -0.22
N LEU A 42 15.90 -22.05 0.01
CA LEU A 42 16.05 -20.78 -0.68
C LEU A 42 16.33 -20.95 -2.19
N THR A 43 16.64 -22.15 -2.62
CA THR A 43 16.91 -22.47 -4.03
C THR A 43 15.68 -22.95 -4.78
N LYS A 44 14.61 -23.30 -4.06
CA LYS A 44 13.41 -23.85 -4.67
C LYS A 44 12.55 -22.75 -5.29
N LYS A 45 12.19 -22.96 -6.55
CA LYS A 45 11.26 -22.09 -7.30
C LYS A 45 9.95 -21.92 -6.51
N PRO A 46 9.49 -20.67 -6.32
CA PRO A 46 8.17 -20.44 -5.75
C PRO A 46 7.07 -20.95 -6.71
N ASP A 47 6.07 -21.61 -6.15
CA ASP A 47 4.91 -22.06 -6.90
C ASP A 47 3.97 -20.88 -7.15
N ALA A 48 3.75 -20.54 -8.42
CA ALA A 48 2.95 -19.39 -8.82
C ALA A 48 1.50 -19.44 -8.30
N LEU A 49 0.89 -20.64 -8.26
CA LEU A 49 -0.45 -20.78 -7.70
C LEU A 49 -0.47 -20.52 -6.19
N LYS A 50 0.53 -21.00 -5.45
CA LYS A 50 0.63 -20.71 -4.02
C LYS A 50 0.88 -19.23 -3.74
N ALA A 51 1.69 -18.56 -4.55
CA ALA A 51 1.89 -17.11 -4.44
C ALA A 51 0.58 -16.34 -4.61
N VAL A 52 -0.24 -16.71 -5.60
CA VAL A 52 -1.56 -16.10 -5.83
C VAL A 52 -2.51 -16.39 -4.68
N TRP A 53 -2.62 -17.64 -4.22
CA TRP A 53 -3.51 -17.98 -3.11
C TRP A 53 -3.12 -17.27 -1.81
N LEU A 54 -1.83 -17.18 -1.50
CA LEU A 54 -1.35 -16.44 -0.35
C LEU A 54 -1.66 -14.95 -0.49
N GLY A 55 -1.44 -14.36 -1.67
CA GLY A 55 -1.80 -12.98 -1.97
C GLY A 55 -3.30 -12.72 -1.91
N ALA A 56 -4.13 -13.71 -2.26
CA ALA A 56 -5.60 -13.63 -2.18
C ALA A 56 -6.12 -13.67 -0.73
N ILE A 57 -5.43 -14.31 0.20
CA ILE A 57 -5.80 -14.32 1.62
C ILE A 57 -5.31 -13.04 2.30
N PHE A 58 -4.04 -12.70 2.07
CA PHE A 58 -3.40 -11.50 2.63
C PHE A 58 -2.72 -10.68 1.53
N PRO A 59 -3.14 -9.42 1.31
CA PRO A 59 -2.47 -8.53 0.37
C PRO A 59 -0.98 -8.40 0.73
N GLY A 60 -0.11 -8.68 -0.24
CA GLY A 60 1.34 -8.66 -0.03
C GLY A 60 1.96 -10.02 0.36
N ALA A 61 1.21 -11.02 0.82
CA ALA A 61 1.76 -12.32 1.19
C ALA A 61 2.34 -13.07 -0.02
N GLY A 62 1.80 -12.87 -1.22
CA GLY A 62 2.37 -13.41 -2.46
C GLY A 62 3.77 -12.86 -2.75
N GLN A 63 3.98 -11.54 -2.59
CA GLN A 63 5.29 -10.91 -2.74
C GLN A 63 6.29 -11.37 -1.66
N MET A 64 5.80 -11.57 -0.41
CA MET A 64 6.64 -12.15 0.65
C MET A 64 7.07 -13.58 0.32
N TYR A 65 6.17 -14.39 -0.21
CA TYR A 65 6.46 -15.75 -0.64
C TYR A 65 7.48 -15.79 -1.79
N ASN A 66 7.39 -14.85 -2.74
CA ASN A 66 8.32 -14.68 -3.85
C ASN A 66 9.62 -13.95 -3.44
N ARG A 67 9.79 -13.58 -2.15
CA ARG A 67 10.95 -12.84 -1.62
C ARG A 67 11.15 -11.44 -2.20
N SER A 68 10.15 -10.90 -2.86
CA SER A 68 10.17 -9.55 -3.44
C SER A 68 9.86 -8.48 -2.38
N PHE A 69 10.60 -8.46 -1.27
CA PHE A 69 10.32 -7.60 -0.10
C PHE A 69 10.34 -6.11 -0.43
N TRP A 70 11.11 -5.69 -1.42
CA TRP A 70 11.19 -4.30 -1.85
C TRP A 70 9.88 -3.77 -2.43
N LYS A 71 8.99 -4.67 -2.93
CA LYS A 71 7.67 -4.32 -3.45
C LYS A 71 6.63 -4.11 -2.35
N LEU A 72 6.83 -4.67 -1.16
CA LEU A 72 5.87 -4.58 -0.05
C LEU A 72 5.52 -3.13 0.33
N PRO A 73 6.47 -2.20 0.49
CA PRO A 73 6.14 -0.81 0.80
C PRO A 73 5.24 -0.16 -0.27
N ILE A 74 5.43 -0.51 -1.55
CA ILE A 74 4.63 0.00 -2.67
C ILE A 74 3.20 -0.54 -2.58
N VAL A 75 3.05 -1.85 -2.38
CA VAL A 75 1.75 -2.52 -2.28
C VAL A 75 0.96 -1.99 -1.08
N TYR A 76 1.57 -1.94 0.11
CA TYR A 76 0.90 -1.41 1.30
C TYR A 76 0.63 0.09 1.20
N GLY A 77 1.52 0.87 0.58
CA GLY A 77 1.29 2.29 0.30
C GLY A 77 0.07 2.51 -0.60
N ALA A 78 -0.07 1.70 -1.65
CA ALA A 78 -1.23 1.73 -2.54
C ALA A 78 -2.54 1.37 -1.80
N PHE A 79 -2.54 0.32 -0.97
CA PHE A 79 -3.71 -0.05 -0.17
C PHE A 79 -4.08 1.00 0.87
N LEU A 80 -3.11 1.60 1.54
CA LEU A 80 -3.34 2.70 2.49
C LEU A 80 -3.92 3.92 1.78
N GLY A 81 -3.41 4.28 0.60
CA GLY A 81 -3.95 5.36 -0.23
C GLY A 81 -5.39 5.11 -0.66
N CYS A 82 -5.69 3.90 -1.14
CA CYS A 82 -7.05 3.50 -1.50
C CYS A 82 -8.00 3.52 -0.28
N GLY A 83 -7.58 2.96 0.85
CA GLY A 83 -8.34 2.95 2.08
C GLY A 83 -8.65 4.36 2.60
N TYR A 84 -7.66 5.25 2.54
CA TYR A 84 -7.85 6.66 2.85
C TYR A 84 -8.87 7.33 1.91
N ALA A 85 -8.75 7.11 0.59
CA ALA A 85 -9.67 7.68 -0.39
C ALA A 85 -11.11 7.21 -0.16
N VAL A 86 -11.33 5.90 0.06
CA VAL A 86 -12.65 5.34 0.37
C VAL A 86 -13.21 5.96 1.65
N SER A 87 -12.41 6.02 2.72
CA SER A 87 -12.81 6.58 4.00
C SER A 87 -13.17 8.06 3.91
N ALA A 88 -12.34 8.86 3.24
CA ALA A 88 -12.57 10.29 3.05
C ALA A 88 -13.85 10.57 2.23
N MET A 89 -14.07 9.82 1.13
CA MET A 89 -15.27 9.97 0.31
C MET A 89 -16.52 9.49 1.04
N HIS A 90 -16.41 8.40 1.81
CA HIS A 90 -17.51 7.90 2.64
C HIS A 90 -17.91 8.91 3.72
N GLY A 91 -16.95 9.52 4.40
CA GLY A 91 -17.23 10.55 5.42
C GLY A 91 -17.98 11.75 4.83
N ARG A 92 -17.51 12.25 3.67
CA ARG A 92 -18.21 13.36 2.97
C ARG A 92 -19.61 12.96 2.53
N TYR A 93 -19.76 11.77 1.93
CA TYR A 93 -21.08 11.25 1.55
C TYR A 93 -22.02 11.18 2.75
N ALA A 94 -21.57 10.65 3.89
CA ALA A 94 -22.39 10.52 5.10
C ALA A 94 -22.82 11.89 5.65
N SER A 95 -21.92 12.89 5.66
CA SER A 95 -22.22 14.25 6.10
C SER A 95 -23.27 14.91 5.22
N TYR A 96 -23.11 14.86 3.89
CA TYR A 96 -24.09 15.45 2.95
C TYR A 96 -25.43 14.72 2.98
N LYS A 97 -25.43 13.38 3.14
CA LYS A 97 -26.65 12.58 3.30
C LYS A 97 -27.42 12.97 4.56
N LYS A 98 -26.72 13.10 5.69
CA LYS A 98 -27.33 13.52 6.93
C LYS A 98 -27.90 14.93 6.83
N ALA A 99 -27.15 15.86 6.27
CA ALA A 99 -27.60 17.23 6.04
C ALA A 99 -28.87 17.30 5.15
N TYR A 100 -28.92 16.49 4.09
CA TYR A 100 -30.08 16.39 3.21
C TYR A 100 -31.32 15.87 3.97
N LEU A 101 -31.18 14.81 4.74
CA LEU A 101 -32.27 14.21 5.50
C LEU A 101 -32.81 15.14 6.59
N ASP A 102 -31.91 15.76 7.35
CA ASP A 102 -32.29 16.68 8.41
C ASP A 102 -33.05 17.90 7.84
N LEU A 103 -32.56 18.47 6.72
CA LEU A 103 -33.25 19.57 6.05
C LEU A 103 -34.61 19.14 5.47
N TYR A 104 -34.70 17.93 4.90
CA TYR A 104 -35.94 17.39 4.35
C TYR A 104 -37.02 17.26 5.44
N TYR A 105 -36.66 16.72 6.61
CA TYR A 105 -37.60 16.57 7.71
C TYR A 105 -37.97 17.91 8.34
N ASP A 106 -37.02 18.83 8.54
CA ASP A 106 -37.27 20.16 9.07
C ASP A 106 -38.15 20.98 8.09
N ASN A 107 -37.93 20.88 6.78
CA ASN A 107 -38.76 21.55 5.79
C ASN A 107 -40.21 21.01 5.77
N ALA A 108 -40.34 19.68 5.84
CA ALA A 108 -41.68 19.05 5.94
C ALA A 108 -42.44 19.42 7.23
N ALA A 109 -41.71 19.65 8.33
CA ALA A 109 -42.28 20.07 9.60
C ALA A 109 -42.49 21.60 9.73
N GLY A 110 -41.97 22.38 8.76
CA GLY A 110 -41.98 23.86 8.83
C GLY A 110 -41.05 24.44 9.91
N THR A 111 -40.07 23.68 10.37
CA THR A 111 -39.16 24.03 11.48
C THR A 111 -37.72 24.36 10.97
N VAL A 112 -37.59 24.77 9.72
CA VAL A 112 -36.30 25.15 9.15
C VAL A 112 -35.70 26.33 9.92
N SER A 113 -34.50 26.18 10.45
CA SER A 113 -33.81 27.21 11.23
C SER A 113 -32.35 27.35 10.77
N GLU A 114 -31.77 28.56 10.92
CA GLU A 114 -30.38 28.83 10.69
C GLU A 114 -29.48 28.55 11.91
N ASP A 115 -29.91 27.63 12.78
CA ASP A 115 -29.13 27.27 13.96
C ASP A 115 -27.86 26.47 13.53
N ALA A 116 -26.70 26.93 14.01
CA ALA A 116 -25.40 26.29 13.76
C ALA A 116 -25.31 24.81 14.23
N SER A 117 -26.23 24.38 15.11
CA SER A 117 -26.33 22.98 15.57
C SER A 117 -26.88 22.03 14.48
N LYS A 118 -27.57 22.56 13.49
CA LYS A 118 -28.18 21.78 12.40
C LYS A 118 -27.14 21.28 11.41
N SER A 119 -27.22 20.02 11.00
CA SER A 119 -26.24 19.38 10.11
C SER A 119 -26.20 20.01 8.71
N TYR A 120 -27.32 20.54 8.23
CA TYR A 120 -27.37 21.21 6.91
C TYR A 120 -26.74 22.62 6.94
N ILE A 121 -26.64 23.25 8.11
CA ILE A 121 -25.90 24.50 8.31
C ILE A 121 -24.40 24.23 8.45
N ALA A 122 -24.01 23.14 9.14
CA ALA A 122 -22.62 22.75 9.32
C ALA A 122 -21.89 22.42 7.99
N VAL A 123 -22.64 22.11 6.93
CA VAL A 123 -22.11 21.81 5.58
C VAL A 123 -22.20 23.03 4.65
N LEU A 124 -22.81 24.12 5.11
CA LEU A 124 -22.92 25.35 4.34
C LEU A 124 -21.52 26.03 4.26
N PRO A 125 -21.13 26.59 3.12
CA PRO A 125 -19.87 27.32 3.03
C PRO A 125 -19.85 28.54 3.99
N GLU A 126 -18.69 28.84 4.53
CA GLU A 126 -18.52 29.98 5.43
C GLU A 126 -19.04 31.29 4.81
N GLY A 127 -19.84 32.04 5.57
CA GLY A 127 -20.43 33.31 5.13
C GLY A 127 -21.68 33.19 4.24
N TYR A 128 -22.21 31.99 4.04
CA TYR A 128 -23.48 31.79 3.33
C TYR A 128 -24.61 31.53 4.35
N THR A 129 -25.81 32.09 4.04
CA THR A 129 -27.06 31.82 4.73
C THR A 129 -27.99 31.04 3.81
N LEU A 130 -29.04 30.39 4.36
CA LEU A 130 -30.02 29.67 3.57
C LEU A 130 -30.70 30.59 2.56
N GLU A 131 -31.00 31.82 2.94
CA GLU A 131 -31.57 32.84 2.05
C GLU A 131 -30.63 33.16 0.87
N ARG A 132 -29.34 33.32 1.14
CA ARG A 132 -28.33 33.63 0.10
C ARG A 132 -28.14 32.50 -0.90
N VAL A 133 -28.36 31.25 -0.49
CA VAL A 133 -28.30 30.05 -1.37
C VAL A 133 -29.57 29.92 -2.21
N GLY A 134 -30.66 30.65 -1.87
CA GLY A 134 -31.96 30.62 -2.56
C GLY A 134 -33.00 29.78 -1.85
N GLY A 135 -32.91 29.68 -0.52
CA GLY A 135 -33.88 29.01 0.34
C GLY A 135 -33.65 27.51 0.52
N ALA A 136 -34.48 26.88 1.36
CA ALA A 136 -34.37 25.49 1.75
C ALA A 136 -34.44 24.52 0.55
N ASP A 137 -35.37 24.74 -0.39
CA ASP A 137 -35.59 23.84 -1.52
C ASP A 137 -34.36 23.81 -2.46
N ARG A 138 -33.78 24.99 -2.73
CA ARG A 138 -32.58 25.05 -3.55
C ARG A 138 -31.37 24.42 -2.83
N TRP A 139 -31.24 24.64 -1.53
CA TRP A 139 -30.20 24.00 -0.73
C TRP A 139 -30.35 22.48 -0.71
N MET A 140 -31.57 21.95 -0.59
CA MET A 140 -31.88 20.53 -0.71
C MET A 140 -31.42 19.94 -2.04
N SER A 141 -31.69 20.63 -3.14
CA SER A 141 -31.23 20.22 -4.48
C SER A 141 -29.70 20.15 -4.57
N ILE A 142 -28.99 21.14 -4.02
CA ILE A 142 -27.52 21.18 -3.94
C ILE A 142 -26.98 20.05 -3.10
N LEU A 143 -27.57 19.80 -1.91
CA LEU A 143 -27.16 18.71 -1.03
C LEU A 143 -27.32 17.34 -1.70
N ASN A 144 -28.44 17.11 -2.40
CA ASN A 144 -28.68 15.90 -3.15
C ASN A 144 -27.66 15.69 -4.26
N SER A 145 -27.35 16.74 -5.00
CA SER A 145 -26.31 16.69 -6.05
C SER A 145 -24.93 16.39 -5.49
N ARG A 146 -24.54 17.03 -4.39
CA ARG A 146 -23.27 16.80 -3.68
C ARG A 146 -23.18 15.39 -3.10
N GLN A 147 -24.25 14.92 -2.44
CA GLN A 147 -24.37 13.55 -1.96
C GLN A 147 -24.15 12.54 -3.07
N SER A 148 -24.82 12.72 -4.22
CA SER A 148 -24.71 11.84 -5.39
C SER A 148 -23.31 11.86 -5.99
N ALA A 149 -22.66 13.01 -6.03
CA ALA A 149 -21.27 13.14 -6.48
C ALA A 149 -20.29 12.37 -5.58
N PHE A 150 -20.39 12.55 -4.27
CA PHE A 150 -19.51 11.85 -3.31
C PHE A 150 -19.80 10.34 -3.25
N ARG A 151 -21.05 9.93 -3.46
CA ARG A 151 -21.40 8.51 -3.64
C ARG A 151 -20.63 7.91 -4.82
N ARG A 152 -20.70 8.54 -6.00
CA ARG A 152 -19.96 8.08 -7.19
C ARG A 152 -18.44 8.06 -6.95
N SER A 153 -17.90 9.12 -6.34
CA SER A 153 -16.48 9.18 -6.03
C SER A 153 -16.04 8.04 -5.09
N ARG A 154 -16.84 7.72 -4.07
CA ARG A 154 -16.60 6.57 -3.19
C ARG A 154 -16.63 5.24 -3.97
N ASP A 155 -17.62 5.06 -4.84
CA ASP A 155 -17.79 3.83 -5.61
C ASP A 155 -16.61 3.65 -6.59
N TYR A 156 -16.10 4.73 -7.19
CA TYR A 156 -14.86 4.69 -7.98
C TYR A 156 -13.61 4.39 -7.13
N ALA A 157 -13.54 4.90 -5.91
CA ALA A 157 -12.43 4.57 -5.00
C ALA A 157 -12.44 3.09 -4.61
N ILE A 158 -13.62 2.51 -4.37
CA ILE A 158 -13.77 1.06 -4.13
C ILE A 158 -13.34 0.27 -5.36
N LEU A 159 -13.78 0.65 -6.56
CA LEU A 159 -13.37 0.01 -7.81
C LEU A 159 -11.85 0.08 -8.00
N GLY A 160 -11.25 1.24 -7.73
CA GLY A 160 -9.79 1.41 -7.75
C GLY A 160 -9.07 0.47 -6.79
N THR A 161 -9.62 0.26 -5.59
CA THR A 161 -9.06 -0.70 -4.63
C THR A 161 -9.07 -2.13 -5.17
N VAL A 162 -10.16 -2.54 -5.82
CA VAL A 162 -10.27 -3.87 -6.46
C VAL A 162 -9.23 -4.02 -7.58
N ILE A 163 -9.04 -2.99 -8.39
CA ILE A 163 -8.03 -2.99 -9.46
C ILE A 163 -6.62 -3.12 -8.90
N VAL A 164 -6.27 -2.33 -7.88
CA VAL A 164 -4.97 -2.41 -7.20
C VAL A 164 -4.74 -3.81 -6.62
N TYR A 165 -5.77 -4.41 -6.03
CA TYR A 165 -5.70 -5.77 -5.51
C TYR A 165 -5.46 -6.80 -6.62
N ALA A 166 -6.19 -6.74 -7.72
CA ALA A 166 -6.02 -7.63 -8.87
C ALA A 166 -4.59 -7.50 -9.47
N LEU A 167 -4.09 -6.27 -9.62
CA LEU A 167 -2.73 -6.02 -10.09
C LEU A 167 -1.68 -6.61 -9.16
N SER A 168 -1.88 -6.52 -7.84
CA SER A 168 -0.99 -7.13 -6.84
C SER A 168 -0.93 -8.66 -6.97
N LEU A 169 -2.06 -9.33 -7.27
CA LEU A 169 -2.09 -10.77 -7.50
C LEU A 169 -1.39 -11.16 -8.81
N ILE A 170 -1.61 -10.40 -9.88
CA ILE A 170 -0.95 -10.61 -11.17
C ILE A 170 0.57 -10.45 -11.01
N ASP A 171 1.02 -9.40 -10.32
CA ASP A 171 2.43 -9.17 -10.04
C ASP A 171 3.06 -10.35 -9.27
N ALA A 172 2.39 -10.86 -8.23
CA ALA A 172 2.86 -12.02 -7.48
C ALA A 172 2.94 -13.29 -8.35
N TYR A 173 1.99 -13.48 -9.27
CA TYR A 173 2.00 -14.59 -10.23
C TYR A 173 3.18 -14.48 -11.19
N VAL A 174 3.36 -13.31 -11.79
CA VAL A 174 4.43 -13.05 -12.77
C VAL A 174 5.81 -13.22 -12.13
N ASP A 175 6.02 -12.68 -10.92
CA ASP A 175 7.27 -12.83 -10.19
C ASP A 175 7.61 -14.31 -9.95
N ALA A 176 6.64 -15.12 -9.56
CA ALA A 176 6.86 -16.55 -9.35
C ALA A 176 7.18 -17.30 -10.65
N GLN A 177 6.59 -16.90 -11.78
CA GLN A 177 6.88 -17.49 -13.09
C GLN A 177 8.25 -17.08 -13.62
N LEU A 178 8.64 -15.83 -13.40
CA LEU A 178 9.92 -15.28 -13.87
C LEU A 178 11.11 -15.64 -12.95
N PHE A 179 10.88 -16.35 -11.85
CA PHE A 179 11.93 -16.71 -10.90
C PHE A 179 13.08 -17.50 -11.53
N ASP A 180 12.80 -18.35 -12.53
CA ASP A 180 13.82 -19.13 -13.26
C ASP A 180 14.50 -18.31 -14.37
N TYR A 181 13.93 -17.20 -14.78
CA TYR A 181 14.58 -16.26 -15.69
C TYR A 181 15.54 -15.40 -14.86
N ASP A 182 16.55 -16.07 -14.30
CA ASP A 182 17.72 -15.37 -13.79
C ASP A 182 18.41 -14.71 -14.98
N ILE A 183 18.07 -13.46 -15.21
CA ILE A 183 18.90 -12.53 -15.92
C ILE A 183 20.00 -12.16 -14.91
N SER A 184 20.72 -13.15 -14.40
CA SER A 184 22.05 -12.93 -13.87
C SER A 184 22.86 -12.50 -15.06
N PRO A 185 23.09 -11.21 -15.23
CA PRO A 185 24.00 -10.82 -16.26
C PRO A 185 25.35 -11.36 -15.81
N ASP A 186 26.05 -11.99 -16.71
CA ASP A 186 27.51 -12.09 -16.66
C ASP A 186 28.16 -10.69 -16.56
N LEU A 187 27.36 -9.66 -16.35
CA LEU A 187 27.74 -8.27 -16.16
C LEU A 187 28.24 -8.08 -14.72
N THR A 188 29.43 -8.57 -14.45
CA THR A 188 30.09 -8.33 -13.16
C THR A 188 30.93 -7.08 -13.26
N MET A 189 30.47 -5.99 -12.66
CA MET A 189 31.30 -4.80 -12.48
C MET A 189 32.21 -5.00 -11.27
N LYS A 190 33.50 -5.19 -11.52
CA LYS A 190 34.50 -5.33 -10.48
C LYS A 190 35.28 -4.02 -10.38
N ILE A 191 35.23 -3.39 -9.21
CA ILE A 191 36.00 -2.19 -8.90
C ILE A 191 37.12 -2.64 -7.97
N GLU A 192 38.35 -2.63 -8.45
CA GLU A 192 39.55 -2.98 -7.66
C GLU A 192 40.41 -1.73 -7.48
N PRO A 193 40.52 -1.20 -6.27
CA PRO A 193 41.53 -0.20 -5.97
C PRO A 193 42.91 -0.88 -5.94
N GLN A 194 43.84 -0.42 -6.73
CA GLN A 194 45.23 -0.88 -6.73
C GLN A 194 46.14 0.29 -6.36
N ILE A 195 47.05 0.03 -5.43
CA ILE A 195 48.11 0.97 -5.08
C ILE A 195 49.41 0.35 -5.60
N TYR A 196 50.09 1.05 -6.49
CA TYR A 196 51.39 0.64 -6.97
C TYR A 196 52.42 1.77 -6.82
N PHE A 197 53.67 1.40 -6.80
CA PHE A 197 54.78 2.35 -6.75
C PHE A 197 55.35 2.55 -8.15
N ASP A 198 55.37 3.78 -8.61
CA ASP A 198 55.98 4.14 -9.88
C ASP A 198 57.51 4.06 -9.79
N GLN A 199 58.20 4.07 -10.96
CA GLN A 199 59.66 4.01 -11.06
C GLN A 199 60.39 5.09 -10.23
N TYR A 200 59.68 6.15 -9.86
CA TYR A 200 60.17 7.24 -9.00
C TYR A 200 59.77 7.06 -7.51
N GLN A 201 59.40 5.84 -7.06
CA GLN A 201 58.94 5.53 -5.70
C GLN A 201 57.79 6.36 -5.17
N GLN A 202 57.02 6.95 -6.08
CA GLN A 202 55.75 7.66 -5.67
C GLN A 202 54.60 6.68 -5.63
N GLN A 203 53.77 6.83 -4.58
CA GLN A 203 52.54 6.04 -4.42
C GLN A 203 51.47 6.53 -5.41
N CYS A 204 51.12 5.70 -6.38
CA CYS A 204 50.04 5.95 -7.30
C CYS A 204 48.82 5.08 -6.91
N ALA A 205 47.66 5.68 -6.81
CA ALA A 205 46.41 4.96 -6.64
C ALA A 205 45.67 4.89 -7.99
N GLU A 206 45.39 3.68 -8.43
CA GLU A 206 44.61 3.41 -9.64
C GLU A 206 43.32 2.69 -9.31
N MET A 207 42.22 3.10 -9.94
CA MET A 207 40.95 2.38 -9.88
C MET A 207 40.74 1.61 -11.19
N LYS A 208 40.81 0.28 -11.11
CA LYS A 208 40.47 -0.59 -12.23
C LYS A 208 38.97 -0.87 -12.26
N PHE A 209 38.33 -0.47 -13.37
CA PHE A 209 36.94 -0.83 -13.66
C PHE A 209 36.97 -1.97 -14.69
N ALA A 210 36.60 -3.18 -14.25
CA ALA A 210 36.43 -4.31 -15.16
C ALA A 210 34.96 -4.60 -15.35
N ILE A 211 34.43 -4.44 -16.55
CA ILE A 211 33.08 -4.84 -16.94
C ILE A 211 33.23 -6.13 -17.76
N ARG A 212 32.67 -7.23 -17.28
CA ARG A 212 32.61 -8.50 -17.98
C ARG A 212 31.21 -8.64 -18.59
N PHE A 213 31.17 -8.83 -19.92
CA PHE A 213 29.95 -9.08 -20.68
C PHE A 213 29.70 -10.56 -20.81
#